data_71f454c672fb16ce6dc133f72067873a
#
_entry.id   71f454c672fb16ce6dc133f72067873a
#
_cell.length_a   1.000
_cell.length_b   1.000
_cell.length_c   1.000
_cell.angle_alpha   90.00
_cell.angle_beta   90.00
_cell.angle_gamma   90.00
#
_symmetry.space_group_name_H-M   'P 1'
#
loop_
_entity.id
_entity.type
_entity.pdbx_description
1 polymer ?
#
loop_
_entity_poly.entity_id
_entity_poly.type
_entity_poly.pdbx_seq_one_letter_code
_entity_poly.pdbx_strand_id
1 'polypeptide(L)'
;MNLKKLKNKLFRRPGQRAVIAVPYIWLLVLFLIPFAIVLKISFAEQEIAIPPFTPLTSVDEDLGRLNIAISYQNYADIFQNFWNTLNPFGDSENSNIYLMTYWSSIKTALTTTIICLLIGYPTAYAISRANLAMRNGLLLAIMLPFWTSFLLRVYAWMGLLGHNGIINNFLLKMQIIEEPLDLFYNAFSLNLVMVYAYLPFMILPLYTQLVKLDNRLLEAASDLGAGPIKSFFTITLPLSKTGIIAGSMLVFVPAVGEFVIPELVGGSENLMIGKVLWQ
;
A
#
# COMPACT_ATOMS: atom_id res chain seq x y z
N MET A 1 -17.50 -30.40 5.36
CA MET A 1 -18.30 -29.52 6.23
C MET A 1 -19.63 -29.26 5.54
N ASN A 2 -20.76 -29.70 6.12
CA ASN A 2 -22.04 -29.84 5.42
C ASN A 2 -22.74 -28.47 5.24
N LEU A 3 -22.87 -28.00 4.00
CA LEU A 3 -23.49 -26.71 3.62
C LEU A 3 -24.90 -26.52 4.20
N LYS A 4 -25.66 -27.62 4.43
CA LYS A 4 -26.98 -27.62 5.09
C LYS A 4 -26.92 -27.18 6.56
N LYS A 5 -25.84 -27.55 7.31
CA LYS A 5 -25.63 -27.12 8.70
C LYS A 5 -25.25 -25.65 8.82
N LEU A 6 -24.49 -25.11 7.84
CA LEU A 6 -24.19 -23.68 7.77
C LEU A 6 -25.45 -22.86 7.46
N LYS A 7 -26.26 -23.32 6.53
CA LYS A 7 -27.53 -22.67 6.15
C LYS A 7 -28.49 -22.56 7.34
N ASN A 8 -28.64 -23.61 8.14
CA ASN A 8 -29.51 -23.61 9.32
C ASN A 8 -28.98 -22.76 10.49
N LYS A 9 -27.66 -22.62 10.66
CA LYS A 9 -27.05 -21.76 11.68
C LYS A 9 -27.16 -20.27 11.33
N LEU A 10 -27.06 -19.97 10.04
CA LEU A 10 -27.27 -18.63 9.49
C LEU A 10 -28.73 -18.16 9.55
N PHE A 11 -29.73 -19.10 9.59
CA PHE A 11 -31.16 -18.80 9.50
C PHE A 11 -31.89 -18.63 10.82
N ARG A 12 -31.22 -18.72 11.97
CA ARG A 12 -31.87 -18.90 13.28
C ARG A 12 -32.26 -17.62 14.05
N ARG A 13 -31.84 -16.40 13.61
CA ARG A 13 -32.17 -15.12 14.31
C ARG A 13 -32.40 -13.98 13.34
N PRO A 14 -33.66 -13.70 12.92
CA PRO A 14 -33.96 -12.65 11.91
C PRO A 14 -33.54 -11.24 12.35
N GLY A 15 -33.66 -10.88 13.63
CA GLY A 15 -33.24 -9.57 14.14
C GLY A 15 -31.72 -9.33 14.07
N GLN A 16 -30.92 -10.35 14.37
CA GLN A 16 -29.46 -10.25 14.28
C GLN A 16 -28.97 -10.06 12.85
N ARG A 17 -29.75 -10.59 11.88
CA ARG A 17 -29.43 -10.39 10.44
C ARG A 17 -29.73 -8.99 9.98
N ALA A 18 -30.85 -8.42 10.38
CA ALA A 18 -31.17 -7.05 10.02
C ALA A 18 -30.08 -6.08 10.51
N VAL A 19 -29.60 -6.27 11.75
CA VAL A 19 -28.51 -5.47 12.32
C VAL A 19 -27.20 -5.63 11.56
N ILE A 20 -26.88 -6.85 11.10
CA ILE A 20 -25.66 -7.11 10.33
C ILE A 20 -25.85 -6.69 8.85
N ALA A 21 -27.04 -6.90 8.27
CA ALA A 21 -27.30 -6.64 6.86
C ALA A 21 -27.20 -5.15 6.50
N VAL A 22 -27.66 -4.26 7.39
CA VAL A 22 -27.63 -2.81 7.12
C VAL A 22 -26.21 -2.30 6.82
N PRO A 23 -25.19 -2.47 7.68
CA PRO A 23 -23.84 -2.00 7.36
C PRO A 23 -23.20 -2.77 6.20
N TYR A 24 -23.50 -4.08 6.04
CA TYR A 24 -22.98 -4.84 4.90
C TYR A 24 -23.57 -4.37 3.55
N ILE A 25 -24.87 -4.15 3.47
CA ILE A 25 -25.52 -3.65 2.25
C ILE A 25 -24.99 -2.24 1.94
N TRP A 26 -24.83 -1.39 2.95
CA TRP A 26 -24.26 -0.06 2.79
C TRP A 26 -22.86 -0.10 2.19
N LEU A 27 -21.95 -0.87 2.80
CA LEU A 27 -20.59 -1.04 2.28
C LEU A 27 -20.57 -1.65 0.88
N LEU A 28 -21.42 -2.65 0.63
CA LEU A 28 -21.52 -3.32 -0.66
C LEU A 28 -22.00 -2.37 -1.74
N VAL A 29 -23.02 -1.55 -1.48
CA VAL A 29 -23.52 -0.53 -2.40
C VAL A 29 -22.45 0.52 -2.69
N LEU A 30 -21.81 1.07 -1.65
CA LEU A 30 -20.75 2.08 -1.81
C LEU A 30 -19.51 1.54 -2.53
N PHE A 31 -19.26 0.25 -2.45
CA PHE A 31 -18.14 -0.38 -3.16
C PHE A 31 -18.52 -0.81 -4.57
N LEU A 32 -19.67 -1.47 -4.74
CA LEU A 32 -20.05 -2.04 -6.04
C LEU A 32 -20.43 -0.98 -7.07
N ILE A 33 -21.05 0.14 -6.67
CA ILE A 33 -21.43 1.18 -7.64
C ILE A 33 -20.21 1.80 -8.30
N PRO A 34 -19.19 2.35 -7.55
CA PRO A 34 -17.96 2.84 -8.17
C PRO A 34 -17.22 1.77 -8.95
N PHE A 35 -17.15 0.54 -8.42
CA PHE A 35 -16.48 -0.56 -9.11
C PHE A 35 -17.18 -0.92 -10.43
N ALA A 36 -18.51 -0.94 -10.46
CA ALA A 36 -19.27 -1.18 -11.70
C ALA A 36 -19.05 -0.06 -12.73
N ILE A 37 -18.91 1.20 -12.27
CA ILE A 37 -18.58 2.32 -13.16
C ILE A 37 -17.18 2.12 -13.75
N VAL A 38 -16.18 1.80 -12.94
CA VAL A 38 -14.82 1.53 -13.42
C VAL A 38 -14.81 0.34 -14.36
N LEU A 39 -15.50 -0.75 -14.03
CA LEU A 39 -15.63 -1.92 -14.90
C LEU A 39 -16.30 -1.55 -16.24
N LYS A 40 -17.33 -0.70 -16.21
CA LYS A 40 -17.97 -0.18 -17.41
C LYS A 40 -16.98 0.58 -18.28
N ILE A 41 -16.21 1.50 -17.70
CA ILE A 41 -15.23 2.33 -18.42
C ILE A 41 -14.11 1.46 -19.00
N SER A 42 -13.69 0.38 -18.34
CA SER A 42 -12.63 -0.50 -18.81
C SER A 42 -12.93 -1.21 -20.15
N PHE A 43 -14.23 -1.32 -20.50
CA PHE A 43 -14.69 -1.87 -21.78
C PHE A 43 -15.09 -0.79 -22.78
N ALA A 44 -14.91 0.49 -22.47
CA ALA A 44 -15.17 1.60 -23.37
C ALA A 44 -13.90 2.00 -24.15
N GLU A 45 -14.04 2.56 -25.32
CA GLU A 45 -12.94 3.15 -26.09
C GLU A 45 -12.67 4.58 -25.58
N GLN A 46 -11.41 4.99 -25.65
CA GLN A 46 -11.02 6.37 -25.35
C GLN A 46 -11.52 7.30 -26.45
N GLU A 47 -12.18 8.38 -26.06
CA GLU A 47 -12.65 9.41 -26.97
C GLU A 47 -12.24 10.79 -26.46
N ILE A 48 -11.89 11.69 -27.38
CA ILE A 48 -11.57 13.10 -27.03
C ILE A 48 -12.90 13.87 -26.84
N ALA A 49 -13.61 13.54 -25.76
CA ALA A 49 -14.89 14.12 -25.39
C ALA A 49 -15.02 14.24 -23.86
N ILE A 50 -16.07 14.83 -23.38
CA ILE A 50 -16.40 14.87 -21.94
C ILE A 50 -17.74 14.14 -21.74
N PRO A 51 -17.76 12.95 -21.12
CA PRO A 51 -16.62 12.20 -20.53
C PRO A 51 -15.70 11.57 -21.59
N PRO A 52 -14.40 11.30 -21.28
CA PRO A 52 -13.40 10.86 -22.24
C PRO A 52 -13.51 9.36 -22.57
N PHE A 53 -14.71 8.83 -22.74
CA PHE A 53 -14.97 7.45 -23.10
C PHE A 53 -16.30 7.31 -23.85
N THR A 54 -16.34 6.38 -24.79
CA THR A 54 -17.56 6.10 -25.56
C THR A 54 -18.66 5.51 -24.69
N PRO A 55 -19.94 5.89 -24.91
CA PRO A 55 -21.05 5.25 -24.22
C PRO A 55 -21.16 3.79 -24.65
N LEU A 56 -21.15 2.84 -23.67
CA LEU A 56 -21.34 1.40 -23.96
C LEU A 56 -22.70 1.08 -24.58
N THR A 57 -23.68 1.96 -24.38
CA THR A 57 -25.04 1.79 -24.93
C THR A 57 -25.40 3.06 -25.68
N SER A 58 -25.54 2.97 -26.99
CA SER A 58 -26.12 4.00 -27.84
C SER A 58 -27.46 3.49 -28.41
N VAL A 59 -28.43 4.35 -28.45
CA VAL A 59 -29.69 4.07 -29.14
C VAL A 59 -29.53 4.66 -30.53
N ASP A 60 -29.59 3.82 -31.56
CA ASP A 60 -29.61 4.25 -32.94
C ASP A 60 -31.00 4.88 -33.19
N GLU A 61 -31.06 6.20 -33.35
CA GLU A 61 -32.27 6.96 -33.50
C GLU A 61 -33.07 6.56 -34.75
N ASP A 62 -32.37 6.07 -35.80
CA ASP A 62 -32.99 5.68 -37.06
C ASP A 62 -33.62 4.27 -37.02
N LEU A 63 -33.07 3.36 -36.21
CA LEU A 63 -33.50 1.97 -36.19
C LEU A 63 -34.12 1.52 -34.86
N GLY A 64 -34.12 2.36 -33.82
CA GLY A 64 -34.65 2.04 -32.48
C GLY A 64 -33.93 0.85 -31.82
N ARG A 65 -32.71 0.53 -32.24
CA ARG A 65 -31.94 -0.59 -31.74
C ARG A 65 -30.92 -0.11 -30.70
N LEU A 66 -30.80 -0.84 -29.61
CA LEU A 66 -29.73 -0.69 -28.63
C LEU A 66 -28.43 -1.28 -29.22
N ASN A 67 -27.49 -0.42 -29.54
CA ASN A 67 -26.13 -0.83 -29.86
C ASN A 67 -25.34 -0.92 -28.56
N ILE A 68 -24.75 -2.09 -28.30
CA ILE A 68 -23.83 -2.33 -27.18
C ILE A 68 -22.42 -2.42 -27.77
N ALA A 69 -21.64 -1.34 -27.61
CA ALA A 69 -20.26 -1.27 -28.05
C ALA A 69 -19.35 -1.71 -26.89
N ILE A 70 -18.96 -2.98 -26.89
CA ILE A 70 -17.96 -3.50 -25.91
C ILE A 70 -16.65 -3.63 -26.64
N SER A 71 -15.65 -2.84 -26.23
CA SER A 71 -14.29 -2.94 -26.76
C SER A 71 -13.39 -3.73 -25.77
N TYR A 72 -12.71 -4.74 -26.30
CA TYR A 72 -11.69 -5.49 -25.57
C TYR A 72 -10.28 -4.98 -25.89
N GLN A 73 -10.17 -3.89 -26.65
CA GLN A 73 -8.91 -3.39 -27.18
C GLN A 73 -7.94 -3.00 -26.06
N ASN A 74 -8.42 -2.31 -25.03
CA ASN A 74 -7.62 -1.95 -23.86
C ASN A 74 -6.94 -3.17 -23.21
N TYR A 75 -7.65 -4.30 -23.11
CA TYR A 75 -7.11 -5.53 -22.57
C TYR A 75 -6.17 -6.22 -23.55
N ALA A 76 -6.52 -6.22 -24.84
CA ALA A 76 -5.68 -6.78 -25.91
C ALA A 76 -4.34 -6.05 -25.97
N ASP A 77 -4.33 -4.73 -25.92
CA ASP A 77 -3.12 -3.90 -25.95
C ASP A 77 -2.22 -4.18 -24.72
N ILE A 78 -2.80 -4.32 -23.53
CA ILE A 78 -2.04 -4.69 -22.32
C ILE A 78 -1.41 -6.07 -22.49
N PHE A 79 -2.16 -7.08 -22.95
CA PHE A 79 -1.66 -8.43 -23.14
C PHE A 79 -0.65 -8.55 -24.29
N GLN A 80 -0.88 -7.85 -25.41
CA GLN A 80 0.02 -7.84 -26.54
C GLN A 80 1.34 -7.15 -26.18
N ASN A 81 1.26 -6.05 -25.46
CA ASN A 81 2.43 -5.38 -24.90
C ASN A 81 3.18 -6.25 -23.90
N PHE A 82 2.49 -6.98 -23.04
CA PHE A 82 3.09 -7.96 -22.13
C PHE A 82 3.81 -9.08 -22.89
N TRP A 83 3.18 -9.62 -23.94
CA TRP A 83 3.76 -10.68 -24.78
C TRP A 83 4.99 -10.21 -25.56
N ASN A 84 4.94 -9.01 -26.12
CA ASN A 84 6.05 -8.41 -26.86
C ASN A 84 7.28 -8.16 -25.96
N THR A 85 7.08 -7.85 -24.67
CA THR A 85 8.20 -7.68 -23.70
C THR A 85 8.86 -9.01 -23.34
N LEU A 86 8.09 -10.09 -23.28
CA LEU A 86 8.61 -11.43 -23.00
C LEU A 86 9.28 -12.06 -24.23
N ASN A 87 9.03 -11.53 -25.43
CA ASN A 87 9.60 -12.04 -26.66
C ASN A 87 10.91 -11.30 -27.00
N PRO A 88 12.09 -11.95 -26.89
CA PRO A 88 13.38 -11.30 -27.17
C PRO A 88 13.58 -10.86 -28.63
N PHE A 89 12.67 -11.21 -29.54
CA PHE A 89 12.67 -10.83 -30.97
C PHE A 89 11.56 -9.82 -31.32
N GLY A 90 10.85 -9.27 -30.33
CA GLY A 90 9.81 -8.27 -30.55
C GLY A 90 10.38 -6.88 -30.76
N ASP A 91 9.71 -6.07 -31.60
CA ASP A 91 10.09 -4.68 -31.85
C ASP A 91 10.06 -3.87 -30.55
N SER A 92 11.23 -3.35 -30.17
CA SER A 92 11.45 -2.60 -28.92
C SER A 92 10.93 -1.15 -28.96
N GLU A 93 10.30 -0.72 -30.03
CA GLU A 93 9.82 0.67 -30.18
C GLU A 93 8.55 0.99 -29.40
N ASN A 94 7.73 -0.01 -29.08
CA ASN A 94 6.60 0.14 -28.13
C ASN A 94 7.00 -0.37 -26.75
N SER A 95 7.92 0.33 -26.13
CA SER A 95 8.37 0.10 -24.76
C SER A 95 7.16 0.04 -23.83
N ASN A 96 7.01 -1.09 -23.15
CA ASN A 96 5.91 -1.40 -22.26
C ASN A 96 5.93 -0.53 -20.99
N ILE A 97 5.57 0.73 -21.13
CA ILE A 97 5.52 1.68 -20.03
C ILE A 97 4.66 1.14 -18.87
N TYR A 98 3.55 0.47 -19.19
CA TYR A 98 2.68 -0.13 -18.18
C TYR A 98 3.37 -1.25 -17.40
N LEU A 99 4.04 -2.19 -18.09
CA LEU A 99 4.73 -3.29 -17.41
C LEU A 99 5.89 -2.80 -16.56
N MET A 100 6.70 -1.88 -17.09
CA MET A 100 7.79 -1.26 -16.33
C MET A 100 7.27 -0.50 -15.11
N THR A 101 6.16 0.20 -15.28
CA THR A 101 5.52 0.98 -14.21
C THR A 101 4.93 0.07 -13.13
N TYR A 102 4.25 -1.02 -13.52
CA TYR A 102 3.78 -2.03 -12.56
C TYR A 102 4.93 -2.67 -11.80
N TRP A 103 6.00 -3.05 -12.51
CA TRP A 103 7.18 -3.63 -11.88
C TRP A 103 7.86 -2.66 -10.91
N SER A 104 8.01 -1.39 -11.33
CA SER A 104 8.53 -0.32 -10.47
C SER A 104 7.68 -0.12 -9.22
N SER A 105 6.34 -0.10 -9.36
CA SER A 105 5.41 0.01 -8.24
C SER A 105 5.54 -1.16 -7.27
N ILE A 106 5.56 -2.39 -7.77
CA ILE A 106 5.70 -3.59 -6.94
C ILE A 106 7.06 -3.59 -6.23
N LYS A 107 8.14 -3.27 -6.94
CA LYS A 107 9.49 -3.18 -6.38
C LYS A 107 9.57 -2.13 -5.27
N THR A 108 9.05 -0.93 -5.51
CA THR A 108 9.05 0.16 -4.53
C THR A 108 8.19 -0.18 -3.32
N ALA A 109 6.99 -0.71 -3.53
CA ALA A 109 6.10 -1.13 -2.44
C ALA A 109 6.71 -2.27 -1.60
N LEU A 110 7.38 -3.23 -2.24
CA LEU A 110 8.06 -4.33 -1.55
C LEU A 110 9.25 -3.80 -0.74
N THR A 111 10.07 -2.94 -1.34
CA THR A 111 11.22 -2.29 -0.67
C THR A 111 10.75 -1.51 0.56
N THR A 112 9.71 -0.67 0.39
CA THR A 112 9.09 0.08 1.48
C THR A 112 8.57 -0.84 2.57
N THR A 113 7.88 -1.93 2.20
CA THR A 113 7.33 -2.91 3.16
C THR A 113 8.44 -3.60 3.96
N ILE A 114 9.52 -4.00 3.29
CA ILE A 114 10.67 -4.65 3.96
C ILE A 114 11.34 -3.67 4.92
N ILE A 115 11.60 -2.43 4.51
CA ILE A 115 12.21 -1.42 5.37
C ILE A 115 11.29 -1.10 6.56
N CYS A 116 9.98 -0.92 6.31
CA CYS A 116 8.98 -0.73 7.37
C CYS A 116 8.96 -1.90 8.36
N LEU A 117 9.11 -3.14 7.88
CA LEU A 117 9.17 -4.33 8.75
C LEU A 117 10.47 -4.35 9.58
N LEU A 118 11.61 -4.06 8.96
CA LEU A 118 12.91 -4.03 9.65
C LEU A 118 12.97 -2.97 10.75
N ILE A 119 12.38 -1.81 10.54
CA ILE A 119 12.31 -0.72 11.54
C ILE A 119 11.12 -0.93 12.49
N GLY A 120 9.99 -1.30 11.95
CA GLY A 120 8.73 -1.42 12.69
C GLY A 120 8.70 -2.58 13.66
N TYR A 121 9.33 -3.72 13.32
CA TYR A 121 9.34 -4.89 14.19
C TYR A 121 10.10 -4.64 15.51
N PRO A 122 11.37 -4.17 15.49
CA PRO A 122 12.07 -3.81 16.72
C PRO A 122 11.34 -2.74 17.53
N THR A 123 10.79 -1.73 16.85
CA THR A 123 10.01 -0.65 17.49
C THR A 123 8.77 -1.20 18.19
N ALA A 124 7.97 -2.01 17.50
CA ALA A 124 6.77 -2.64 18.05
C ALA A 124 7.11 -3.58 19.22
N TYR A 125 8.22 -4.32 19.11
CA TYR A 125 8.71 -5.19 20.17
C TYR A 125 9.10 -4.37 21.42
N ALA A 126 9.88 -3.30 21.26
CA ALA A 126 10.26 -2.42 22.36
C ALA A 126 9.03 -1.81 23.06
N ILE A 127 8.07 -1.32 22.28
CA ILE A 127 6.80 -0.75 22.82
C ILE A 127 6.00 -1.82 23.56
N SER A 128 5.93 -3.06 23.05
CA SER A 128 5.17 -4.14 23.71
C SER A 128 5.75 -4.53 25.06
N ARG A 129 7.06 -4.32 25.28
CA ARG A 129 7.78 -4.61 26.52
C ARG A 129 7.87 -3.41 27.48
N ALA A 130 7.54 -2.22 27.03
CA ALA A 130 7.55 -1.02 27.85
C ALA A 130 6.46 -1.06 28.95
N ASN A 131 6.68 -0.34 30.03
CA ASN A 131 5.66 -0.13 31.06
C ASN A 131 4.46 0.63 30.49
N LEU A 132 3.30 0.56 31.16
CA LEU A 132 2.03 1.07 30.64
C LEU A 132 2.09 2.56 30.27
N ALA A 133 2.71 3.40 31.11
CA ALA A 133 2.81 4.84 30.87
C ALA A 133 3.67 5.14 29.62
N MET A 134 4.85 4.54 29.54
CA MET A 134 5.76 4.70 28.42
C MET A 134 5.18 4.12 27.12
N ARG A 135 4.51 2.98 27.20
CA ARG A 135 3.81 2.35 26.08
C ARG A 135 2.76 3.27 25.45
N ASN A 136 1.90 3.85 26.29
CA ASN A 136 0.87 4.76 25.81
C ASN A 136 1.47 6.04 25.18
N GLY A 137 2.52 6.58 25.80
CA GLY A 137 3.24 7.72 25.25
C GLY A 137 3.90 7.43 23.90
N LEU A 138 4.55 6.27 23.73
CA LEU A 138 5.17 5.87 22.47
C LEU A 138 4.15 5.60 21.37
N LEU A 139 3.01 4.96 21.71
CA LEU A 139 1.92 4.76 20.75
C LEU A 139 1.33 6.10 20.29
N LEU A 140 1.14 7.04 21.23
CA LEU A 140 0.68 8.37 20.90
C LEU A 140 1.69 9.09 19.97
N ALA A 141 2.99 9.01 20.27
CA ALA A 141 4.04 9.61 19.48
C ALA A 141 4.08 9.07 18.03
N ILE A 142 3.85 7.75 17.84
CA ILE A 142 3.76 7.15 16.48
C ILE A 142 2.52 7.65 15.74
N MET A 143 1.40 7.89 16.44
CA MET A 143 0.16 8.37 15.84
C MET A 143 0.13 9.89 15.62
N LEU A 144 0.95 10.65 16.33
CA LEU A 144 0.97 12.11 16.28
C LEU A 144 1.12 12.68 14.86
N PRO A 145 2.00 12.14 13.97
CA PRO A 145 2.10 12.62 12.60
C PRO A 145 0.80 12.53 11.80
N PHE A 146 -0.10 11.60 12.15
CA PHE A 146 -1.38 11.45 11.44
C PHE A 146 -2.38 12.57 11.70
N TRP A 147 -2.20 13.35 12.74
CA TRP A 147 -3.04 14.51 13.03
C TRP A 147 -2.73 15.71 12.15
N THR A 148 -1.61 15.65 11.42
CA THR A 148 -1.26 16.65 10.42
C THR A 148 -1.66 16.19 9.03
N SER A 149 -1.90 17.14 8.11
CA SER A 149 -2.21 16.83 6.71
C SER A 149 -1.11 15.99 6.06
N PHE A 150 -1.53 14.99 5.28
CA PHE A 150 -0.60 14.13 4.54
C PHE A 150 0.28 14.93 3.57
N LEU A 151 -0.34 15.83 2.79
CA LEU A 151 0.39 16.69 1.84
C LEU A 151 1.41 17.58 2.55
N LEU A 152 1.03 18.19 3.68
CA LEU A 152 1.93 19.04 4.44
C LEU A 152 3.17 18.28 4.92
N ARG A 153 3.02 17.01 5.29
CA ARG A 153 4.15 16.14 5.64
C ARG A 153 5.06 15.87 4.45
N VAL A 154 4.49 15.62 3.27
CA VAL A 154 5.30 15.41 2.05
C VAL A 154 6.05 16.68 1.67
N TYR A 155 5.40 17.85 1.71
CA TYR A 155 6.07 19.15 1.49
C TYR A 155 7.17 19.44 2.51
N ALA A 156 6.99 19.06 3.77
CA ALA A 156 8.05 19.19 4.77
C ALA A 156 9.29 18.36 4.39
N TRP A 157 9.10 17.12 3.86
CA TRP A 157 10.20 16.32 3.34
C TRP A 157 10.88 16.94 2.12
N MET A 158 10.12 17.59 1.21
CA MET A 158 10.70 18.35 0.10
C MET A 158 11.61 19.46 0.61
N GLY A 159 11.18 20.22 1.62
CA GLY A 159 12.00 21.27 2.26
C GLY A 159 13.23 20.71 3.01
N LEU A 160 13.14 19.50 3.57
CA LEU A 160 14.27 18.87 4.26
C LEU A 160 15.32 18.32 3.29
N LEU A 161 14.87 17.66 2.21
CA LEU A 161 15.73 16.94 1.26
C LEU A 161 16.21 17.80 0.09
N GLY A 162 15.62 18.97 -0.12
CA GLY A 162 15.99 19.87 -1.21
C GLY A 162 17.49 20.21 -1.23
N HIS A 163 17.99 20.62 -2.39
CA HIS A 163 19.39 20.97 -2.58
C HIS A 163 19.89 22.00 -1.55
N ASN A 164 19.08 23.04 -1.29
CA ASN A 164 19.31 24.05 -0.24
C ASN A 164 18.51 23.72 1.04
N GLY A 165 18.15 22.44 1.24
CA GLY A 165 17.36 21.98 2.36
C GLY A 165 18.11 21.96 3.68
N ILE A 166 17.36 21.76 4.76
CA ILE A 166 17.89 21.77 6.13
C ILE A 166 19.00 20.71 6.31
N ILE A 167 18.83 19.52 5.72
CA ILE A 167 19.80 18.42 5.84
C ILE A 167 21.14 18.81 5.18
N ASN A 168 21.11 19.27 3.94
CA ASN A 168 22.32 19.70 3.22
C ASN A 168 23.03 20.85 3.93
N ASN A 169 22.28 21.88 4.34
CA ASN A 169 22.83 23.01 5.06
C ASN A 169 23.46 22.62 6.40
N PHE A 170 22.87 21.66 7.11
CA PHE A 170 23.43 21.15 8.36
C PHE A 170 24.74 20.38 8.12
N LEU A 171 24.78 19.50 7.10
CA LEU A 171 25.96 18.71 6.76
C LEU A 171 27.13 19.59 6.27
N LEU A 172 26.84 20.60 5.44
CA LEU A 172 27.82 21.61 4.99
C LEU A 172 28.39 22.40 6.17
N LYS A 173 27.51 22.86 7.08
CA LYS A 173 27.94 23.61 8.27
C LYS A 173 28.80 22.81 9.21
N MET A 174 28.56 21.47 9.29
CA MET A 174 29.39 20.55 10.07
C MET A 174 30.68 20.15 9.33
N GLN A 175 30.90 20.63 8.09
CA GLN A 175 32.03 20.25 7.24
C GLN A 175 32.15 18.73 6.99
N ILE A 176 31.01 18.03 7.01
CA ILE A 176 30.94 16.59 6.71
C ILE A 176 30.93 16.36 5.20
N ILE A 177 30.37 17.31 4.43
CA ILE A 177 30.34 17.32 2.97
C ILE A 177 30.86 18.65 2.46
N GLU A 178 31.47 18.66 1.26
CA GLU A 178 31.99 19.84 0.60
C GLU A 178 30.94 20.48 -0.35
N GLU A 179 30.09 19.63 -0.95
CA GLU A 179 29.01 20.03 -1.86
C GLU A 179 27.66 19.44 -1.42
N PRO A 180 26.53 20.10 -1.72
CA PRO A 180 25.21 19.58 -1.40
C PRO A 180 24.95 18.24 -2.08
N LEU A 181 24.40 17.29 -1.35
CA LEU A 181 23.98 15.97 -1.86
C LEU A 181 22.66 16.07 -2.63
N ASP A 182 22.55 15.33 -3.71
CA ASP A 182 21.28 15.17 -4.44
C ASP A 182 20.38 14.16 -3.72
N LEU A 183 19.77 14.62 -2.62
CA LEU A 183 18.87 13.80 -1.79
C LEU A 183 17.42 13.80 -2.27
N PHE A 184 17.09 14.67 -3.24
CA PHE A 184 15.74 14.91 -3.69
C PHE A 184 15.52 14.44 -5.14
N TYR A 185 14.27 14.12 -5.51
CA TYR A 185 13.89 13.62 -6.84
C TYR A 185 14.58 12.31 -7.27
N ASN A 186 14.80 11.38 -6.36
CA ASN A 186 15.43 10.10 -6.64
C ASN A 186 14.76 8.94 -5.88
N ALA A 187 15.23 7.70 -6.12
CA ALA A 187 14.70 6.52 -5.45
C ALA A 187 14.90 6.53 -3.92
N PHE A 188 15.93 7.24 -3.43
CA PHE A 188 16.16 7.38 -1.99
C PHE A 188 15.07 8.23 -1.34
N SER A 189 14.80 9.44 -1.87
CA SER A 189 13.75 10.31 -1.35
C SER A 189 12.37 9.65 -1.42
N LEU A 190 12.07 8.96 -2.51
CA LEU A 190 10.83 8.21 -2.68
C LEU A 190 10.66 7.16 -1.56
N ASN A 191 11.63 6.27 -1.38
CA ASN A 191 11.55 5.22 -0.37
C ASN A 191 11.54 5.78 1.05
N LEU A 192 12.33 6.81 1.34
CA LEU A 192 12.39 7.44 2.66
C LEU A 192 11.02 8.02 3.06
N VAL A 193 10.40 8.78 2.17
CA VAL A 193 9.09 9.41 2.45
C VAL A 193 7.99 8.36 2.52
N MET A 194 8.04 7.33 1.66
CA MET A 194 7.11 6.21 1.72
C MET A 194 7.23 5.43 3.04
N VAL A 195 8.46 5.10 3.47
CA VAL A 195 8.68 4.43 4.76
C VAL A 195 8.14 5.28 5.91
N TYR A 196 8.46 6.57 5.94
CA TYR A 196 7.92 7.48 6.95
C TYR A 196 6.39 7.50 6.99
N ALA A 197 5.76 7.56 5.81
CA ALA A 197 4.31 7.62 5.71
C ALA A 197 3.62 6.32 6.16
N TYR A 198 4.22 5.16 5.84
CA TYR A 198 3.59 3.85 6.06
C TYR A 198 4.07 3.12 7.32
N LEU A 199 5.15 3.58 7.98
CA LEU A 199 5.72 2.94 9.18
C LEU A 199 4.69 2.68 10.30
N PRO A 200 3.79 3.59 10.66
CA PRO A 200 2.79 3.35 11.68
C PRO A 200 1.81 2.22 11.34
N PHE A 201 1.47 2.03 10.05
CA PHE A 201 0.62 0.93 9.60
C PHE A 201 1.30 -0.44 9.76
N MET A 202 2.63 -0.47 9.79
CA MET A 202 3.40 -1.67 10.13
C MET A 202 3.46 -1.89 11.64
N ILE A 203 3.74 -0.83 12.42
CA ILE A 203 3.99 -0.94 13.86
C ILE A 203 2.73 -1.37 14.62
N LEU A 204 1.55 -0.81 14.29
CA LEU A 204 0.32 -1.05 15.06
C LEU A 204 -0.14 -2.53 15.05
N PRO A 205 -0.25 -3.23 13.90
CA PRO A 205 -0.58 -4.64 13.89
C PRO A 205 0.45 -5.52 14.58
N LEU A 206 1.75 -5.21 14.40
CA LEU A 206 2.84 -5.91 15.07
C LEU A 206 2.74 -5.75 16.59
N TYR A 207 2.57 -4.52 17.06
CA TYR A 207 2.38 -4.23 18.49
C TYR A 207 1.18 -4.97 19.06
N THR A 208 0.02 -4.92 18.39
CA THR A 208 -1.20 -5.58 18.90
C THR A 208 -1.04 -7.10 19.02
N GLN A 209 -0.20 -7.70 18.22
CA GLN A 209 0.12 -9.12 18.32
C GLN A 209 1.17 -9.41 19.38
N LEU A 210 2.23 -8.59 19.43
CA LEU A 210 3.34 -8.78 20.37
C LEU A 210 2.93 -8.53 21.85
N VAL A 211 2.03 -7.60 22.10
CA VAL A 211 1.55 -7.31 23.45
C VAL A 211 0.73 -8.45 24.05
N LYS A 212 0.14 -9.32 23.21
CA LYS A 212 -0.62 -10.50 23.65
C LYS A 212 0.27 -11.70 23.94
N LEU A 213 1.54 -11.64 23.62
CA LEU A 213 2.47 -12.74 23.80
C LEU A 213 2.77 -12.92 25.30
N ASP A 214 2.46 -14.11 25.82
CA ASP A 214 2.68 -14.45 27.23
C ASP A 214 4.18 -14.57 27.52
N ASN A 215 4.67 -13.79 28.48
CA ASN A 215 6.06 -13.80 28.91
C ASN A 215 6.51 -15.15 29.48
N ARG A 216 5.58 -15.94 30.04
CA ARG A 216 5.86 -17.28 30.56
C ARG A 216 6.45 -18.22 29.50
N LEU A 217 6.11 -18.02 28.21
CA LEU A 217 6.70 -18.79 27.12
C LEU A 217 8.20 -18.52 26.97
N LEU A 218 8.62 -17.27 27.19
CA LEU A 218 10.02 -16.88 27.12
C LEU A 218 10.79 -17.32 28.37
N GLU A 219 10.14 -17.27 29.54
CA GLU A 219 10.69 -17.78 30.81
C GLU A 219 10.93 -19.30 30.69
N ALA A 220 9.92 -20.07 30.26
CA ALA A 220 10.06 -21.52 30.06
C ALA A 220 11.14 -21.88 29.03
N ALA A 221 11.30 -21.09 27.96
CA ALA A 221 12.39 -21.28 27.01
C ALA A 221 13.75 -21.04 27.63
N SER A 222 13.86 -20.03 28.50
CA SER A 222 15.08 -19.72 29.24
C SER A 222 15.44 -20.85 30.21
N ASP A 223 14.45 -21.40 30.91
CA ASP A 223 14.63 -22.55 31.83
C ASP A 223 15.15 -23.80 31.08
N LEU A 224 14.75 -23.95 29.82
CA LEU A 224 15.24 -25.00 28.91
C LEU A 224 16.57 -24.67 28.25
N GLY A 225 17.27 -23.58 28.67
CA GLY A 225 18.58 -23.19 28.17
C GLY A 225 18.54 -22.48 26.83
N ALA A 226 17.40 -21.97 26.36
CA ALA A 226 17.35 -21.18 25.16
C ALA A 226 17.78 -19.73 25.42
N GLY A 227 18.84 -19.29 24.75
CA GLY A 227 19.27 -17.88 24.80
C GLY A 227 18.25 -16.95 24.12
N PRO A 228 18.38 -15.61 24.30
CA PRO A 228 17.39 -14.63 23.82
C PRO A 228 17.19 -14.65 22.31
N ILE A 229 18.25 -14.83 21.55
CA ILE A 229 18.20 -14.92 20.07
C ILE A 229 17.43 -16.18 19.65
N LYS A 230 17.71 -17.34 20.28
CA LYS A 230 17.02 -18.58 19.98
C LYS A 230 15.54 -18.47 20.34
N SER A 231 15.18 -17.92 21.49
CA SER A 231 13.80 -17.68 21.91
C SER A 231 13.06 -16.71 20.96
N PHE A 232 13.75 -15.70 20.45
CA PHE A 232 13.19 -14.79 19.45
C PHE A 232 12.76 -15.54 18.18
N PHE A 233 13.66 -16.31 17.56
CA PHE A 233 13.37 -16.99 16.29
C PHE A 233 12.44 -18.19 16.45
N THR A 234 12.44 -18.87 17.60
CA THR A 234 11.62 -20.07 17.81
C THR A 234 10.26 -19.79 18.42
N ILE A 235 10.08 -18.68 19.15
CA ILE A 235 8.84 -18.37 19.86
C ILE A 235 8.26 -17.03 19.37
N THR A 236 9.00 -15.92 19.56
CA THR A 236 8.47 -14.58 19.33
C THR A 236 8.11 -14.36 17.85
N LEU A 237 8.99 -14.67 16.93
CA LEU A 237 8.80 -14.46 15.50
C LEU A 237 7.66 -15.33 14.93
N PRO A 238 7.59 -16.65 15.19
CA PRO A 238 6.48 -17.47 14.71
C PRO A 238 5.11 -17.06 15.28
N LEU A 239 5.03 -16.69 16.55
CA LEU A 239 3.79 -16.28 17.18
C LEU A 239 3.34 -14.88 16.72
N SER A 240 4.27 -14.03 16.26
CA SER A 240 3.96 -12.71 15.68
C SER A 240 3.66 -12.74 14.17
N LYS A 241 3.71 -13.90 13.50
CA LYS A 241 3.51 -14.05 12.06
C LYS A 241 2.22 -13.39 11.55
N THR A 242 1.13 -13.50 12.30
CA THR A 242 -0.15 -12.88 11.94
C THR A 242 -0.03 -11.35 11.91
N GLY A 243 0.69 -10.75 12.88
CA GLY A 243 0.97 -9.32 12.92
C GLY A 243 1.86 -8.88 11.77
N ILE A 244 2.89 -9.68 11.42
CA ILE A 244 3.79 -9.42 10.30
C ILE A 244 3.00 -9.40 9.00
N ILE A 245 2.17 -10.42 8.73
CA ILE A 245 1.35 -10.50 7.51
C ILE A 245 0.38 -9.32 7.45
N ALA A 246 -0.34 -9.04 8.54
CA ALA A 246 -1.31 -7.95 8.57
C ALA A 246 -0.66 -6.58 8.35
N GLY A 247 0.46 -6.29 9.04
CA GLY A 247 1.22 -5.06 8.85
C GLY A 247 1.79 -4.93 7.44
N SER A 248 2.36 -6.02 6.91
CA SER A 248 2.90 -6.03 5.54
C SER A 248 1.81 -5.76 4.50
N MET A 249 0.62 -6.33 4.63
CA MET A 249 -0.50 -6.06 3.71
C MET A 249 -1.01 -4.62 3.82
N LEU A 250 -1.08 -4.07 5.04
CA LEU A 250 -1.49 -2.68 5.26
C LEU A 250 -0.50 -1.65 4.71
N VAL A 251 0.76 -2.02 4.56
CA VAL A 251 1.79 -1.19 3.91
C VAL A 251 1.84 -1.45 2.42
N PHE A 252 1.94 -2.70 2.00
CA PHE A 252 2.19 -3.08 0.60
C PHE A 252 1.04 -2.68 -0.33
N VAL A 253 -0.21 -2.99 0.05
CA VAL A 253 -1.36 -2.77 -0.84
C VAL A 253 -1.55 -1.28 -1.20
N PRO A 254 -1.61 -0.32 -0.26
CA PRO A 254 -1.70 1.09 -0.62
C PRO A 254 -0.41 1.62 -1.26
N ALA A 255 0.77 1.10 -0.88
CA ALA A 255 2.04 1.54 -1.46
C ALA A 255 2.16 1.22 -2.97
N VAL A 256 1.56 0.13 -3.47
CA VAL A 256 1.55 -0.18 -4.92
C VAL A 256 0.78 0.89 -5.71
N GLY A 257 -0.34 1.37 -5.17
CA GLY A 257 -1.19 2.37 -5.82
C GLY A 257 -0.87 3.83 -5.44
N GLU A 258 0.23 4.08 -4.73
CA GLU A 258 0.60 5.43 -4.30
C GLU A 258 0.92 6.32 -5.50
N PHE A 259 0.38 7.55 -5.52
CA PHE A 259 0.63 8.51 -6.59
C PHE A 259 1.19 9.85 -6.09
N VAL A 260 0.80 10.31 -4.90
CA VAL A 260 1.19 11.62 -4.39
C VAL A 260 2.68 11.70 -4.06
N ILE A 261 3.20 10.69 -3.37
CA ILE A 261 4.62 10.66 -2.99
C ILE A 261 5.51 10.53 -4.24
N PRO A 262 5.27 9.58 -5.18
CA PRO A 262 6.04 9.50 -6.43
C PRO A 262 5.97 10.77 -7.26
N GLU A 263 4.83 11.44 -7.32
CA GLU A 263 4.66 12.70 -8.06
C GLU A 263 5.51 13.82 -7.47
N LEU A 264 5.51 13.96 -6.15
CA LEU A 264 6.16 15.09 -5.47
C LEU A 264 7.65 14.88 -5.19
N VAL A 265 8.09 13.64 -4.93
CA VAL A 265 9.48 13.36 -4.50
C VAL A 265 10.18 12.26 -5.28
N GLY A 266 9.48 11.54 -6.16
CA GLY A 266 10.03 10.35 -6.83
C GLY A 266 10.91 10.63 -8.05
N GLY A 267 10.86 11.83 -8.59
CA GLY A 267 11.55 12.17 -9.85
C GLY A 267 10.92 11.53 -11.08
N SER A 268 11.54 11.75 -12.25
CA SER A 268 11.04 11.25 -13.54
C SER A 268 11.36 9.78 -13.80
N GLU A 269 12.40 9.25 -13.18
CA GLU A 269 12.85 7.86 -13.38
C GLU A 269 12.02 6.84 -12.58
N ASN A 270 11.35 7.28 -11.51
CA ASN A 270 10.58 6.42 -10.64
C ASN A 270 9.08 6.50 -10.96
N LEU A 271 8.73 6.02 -12.16
CA LEU A 271 7.33 5.94 -12.58
C LEU A 271 6.63 4.81 -11.82
N MET A 272 5.55 5.16 -11.12
CA MET A 272 4.66 4.22 -10.45
C MET A 272 3.29 4.26 -11.11
N ILE A 273 2.55 3.15 -11.03
CA ILE A 273 1.25 3.01 -11.72
C ILE A 273 0.25 4.07 -11.27
N GLY A 274 0.23 4.41 -9.99
CA GLY A 274 -0.64 5.45 -9.47
C GLY A 274 -0.36 6.82 -10.11
N LYS A 275 0.92 7.16 -10.34
CA LYS A 275 1.34 8.39 -11.01
C LYS A 275 0.92 8.40 -12.50
N VAL A 276 1.14 7.29 -13.21
CA VAL A 276 0.81 7.17 -14.65
C VAL A 276 -0.70 7.21 -14.89
N LEU A 277 -1.51 6.67 -13.99
CA LEU A 277 -2.97 6.72 -14.11
C LEU A 277 -3.54 8.12 -13.82
N TRP A 278 -2.79 8.98 -13.16
CA TRP A 278 -3.21 10.36 -12.85
C TRP A 278 -2.88 11.33 -13.98
N GLN A 279 -1.85 11.07 -14.77
CA GLN A 279 -1.43 11.87 -15.93
C GLN A 279 -2.29 11.57 -17.17
#